data_479e5a8ec2ebe623e1549617c5bd59d0
#
_entry.id   479e5a8ec2ebe623e1549617c5bd59d0
#
_cell.length_a   1.000
_cell.length_b   1.000
_cell.length_c   1.000
_cell.angle_alpha   90.00
_cell.angle_beta   90.00
_cell.angle_gamma   90.00
#
_symmetry.space_group_name_H-M   'P 1'
#
loop_
_entity.id
_entity.type
_entity.pdbx_description
1 polymer ?
#
loop_
_entity_poly.entity_id
_entity_poly.type
_entity_poly.pdbx_seq_one_letter_code
_entity_poly.pdbx_strand_id
1 'polypeptide(L)'
;RLCRDWSSDVCSSDLGKLFLVTDAMPPVGAAEPSFVLNGETITVQDGIARTADGVLAGSVISMIDAVCNCVELLGLPLEEAARMASTYPADFLGLGKSHGRIATGYRADFTLIDDAFHVQETWISGECQDTA
;
A
#
# COMPACT_ATOMS: atom_id res chain seq x y z
N ARG A 1 2.40 -13.62 -17.83
CA ARG A 1 3.78 -13.95 -18.30
C ARG A 1 4.82 -12.88 -17.91
N LEU A 2 4.37 -11.68 -17.52
CA LEU A 2 5.23 -10.57 -17.10
C LEU A 2 5.69 -10.63 -15.62
N CYS A 3 4.98 -11.37 -14.76
CA CYS A 3 5.37 -11.49 -13.35
C CYS A 3 6.41 -12.59 -13.05
N ARG A 4 6.73 -13.48 -13.98
CA ARG A 4 7.60 -14.62 -13.70
C ARG A 4 9.08 -14.34 -13.87
N ASP A 5 9.44 -13.37 -14.72
CA ASP A 5 10.84 -12.97 -14.94
C ASP A 5 11.24 -11.75 -14.09
N TRP A 6 10.27 -11.10 -13.46
CA TRP A 6 10.48 -9.91 -12.64
C TRP A 6 10.86 -10.24 -11.19
N SER A 7 10.40 -11.38 -10.68
CA SER A 7 10.49 -11.67 -9.25
C SER A 7 11.87 -12.13 -8.78
N SER A 8 12.74 -12.65 -9.66
CA SER A 8 14.04 -13.18 -9.21
C SER A 8 15.20 -12.17 -9.36
N ASP A 9 15.16 -11.29 -10.36
CA ASP A 9 16.25 -10.35 -10.58
C ASP A 9 16.02 -8.98 -9.91
N VAL A 10 14.78 -8.54 -9.80
CA VAL A 10 14.44 -7.24 -9.22
C VAL A 10 14.56 -7.26 -7.68
N CYS A 11 14.22 -8.37 -7.02
CA CYS A 11 14.26 -8.43 -5.56
C CYS A 11 15.67 -8.48 -4.96
N SER A 12 16.69 -8.95 -5.71
CA SER A 12 18.05 -9.04 -5.15
C SER A 12 18.93 -7.84 -5.48
N SER A 13 18.71 -7.16 -6.60
CA SER A 13 19.56 -6.05 -7.05
C SER A 13 18.97 -4.67 -6.79
N ASP A 14 17.66 -4.55 -6.55
CA ASP A 14 16.94 -3.29 -6.46
C ASP A 14 16.26 -3.03 -5.11
N LEU A 15 16.59 -3.81 -4.08
CA LEU A 15 16.22 -3.48 -2.69
C LEU A 15 16.66 -2.04 -2.38
N GLY A 16 15.71 -1.23 -1.89
CA GLY A 16 15.93 0.19 -1.66
C GLY A 16 15.59 1.11 -2.85
N LYS A 17 15.22 0.57 -4.01
CA LYS A 17 14.84 1.35 -5.20
C LYS A 17 13.36 1.18 -5.58
N LEU A 18 12.70 0.16 -5.05
CA LEU A 18 11.29 -0.11 -5.29
C LEU A 18 10.46 0.38 -4.12
N PHE A 19 9.31 0.94 -4.39
CA PHE A 19 8.33 1.27 -3.36
C PHE A 19 6.93 0.84 -3.78
N LEU A 20 6.07 0.63 -2.78
CA LEU A 20 4.71 0.18 -2.97
C LEU A 20 3.82 1.35 -3.39
N VAL A 21 2.91 1.06 -4.32
CA VAL A 21 1.78 1.91 -4.68
C VAL A 21 0.54 1.04 -4.73
N THR A 22 -0.61 1.54 -4.30
CA THR A 22 -1.86 0.78 -4.31
C THR A 22 -2.66 0.98 -5.58
N ASP A 23 -2.61 2.16 -6.18
CA ASP A 23 -3.56 2.58 -7.22
C ASP A 23 -5.02 2.36 -6.76
N ALA A 24 -5.26 2.65 -5.46
CA ALA A 24 -6.48 2.31 -4.76
C ALA A 24 -7.66 3.15 -5.22
N MET A 25 -8.76 2.48 -5.52
CA MET A 25 -10.02 3.09 -5.93
C MET A 25 -10.97 3.30 -4.72
N PRO A 26 -12.01 4.15 -4.83
CA PRO A 26 -12.90 4.52 -3.72
C PRO A 26 -13.49 3.38 -2.87
N PRO A 27 -13.72 2.15 -3.37
CA PRO A 27 -14.23 1.05 -2.56
C PRO A 27 -13.29 0.51 -1.48
N VAL A 28 -12.00 0.87 -1.50
CA VAL A 28 -11.07 0.45 -0.43
C VAL A 28 -11.54 0.97 0.92
N GLY A 29 -11.85 0.05 1.86
CA GLY A 29 -12.42 0.38 3.16
C GLY A 29 -13.91 0.75 3.16
N ALA A 30 -14.60 0.73 2.00
CA ALA A 30 -16.03 0.98 1.90
C ALA A 30 -16.83 -0.32 1.83
N ALA A 31 -18.09 -0.27 2.29
CA ALA A 31 -19.00 -1.42 2.20
C ALA A 31 -19.58 -1.62 0.78
N GLU A 32 -19.58 -0.58 -0.04
CA GLU A 32 -20.20 -0.62 -1.38
C GLU A 32 -19.23 -1.19 -2.42
N PRO A 33 -19.65 -2.23 -3.18
CA PRO A 33 -18.78 -2.89 -4.15
C PRO A 33 -18.70 -2.16 -5.49
N SER A 34 -19.30 -0.96 -5.62
CA SER A 34 -19.33 -0.20 -6.87
C SER A 34 -19.24 1.30 -6.65
N PHE A 35 -18.75 2.00 -7.65
CA PHE A 35 -18.67 3.47 -7.67
C PHE A 35 -18.77 4.00 -9.10
N VAL A 36 -18.97 5.32 -9.24
CA VAL A 36 -19.02 5.96 -10.56
C VAL A 36 -17.70 6.73 -10.79
N LEU A 37 -17.05 6.44 -11.91
CA LEU A 37 -15.84 7.12 -12.36
C LEU A 37 -16.09 7.69 -13.77
N ASN A 38 -15.98 8.99 -13.94
CA ASN A 38 -16.19 9.68 -15.24
C ASN A 38 -17.53 9.35 -15.92
N GLY A 39 -18.59 9.09 -15.12
CA GLY A 39 -19.91 8.73 -15.62
C GLY A 39 -20.12 7.26 -15.95
N GLU A 40 -19.11 6.43 -15.73
CA GLU A 40 -19.14 4.98 -15.92
C GLU A 40 -19.19 4.26 -14.57
N THR A 41 -20.02 3.23 -14.45
CA THR A 41 -20.09 2.41 -13.24
C THR A 41 -18.97 1.38 -13.24
N ILE A 42 -18.15 1.45 -12.21
CA ILE A 42 -17.08 0.50 -11.92
C ILE A 42 -17.56 -0.46 -10.84
N THR A 43 -17.39 -1.74 -11.04
CA THR A 43 -17.80 -2.79 -10.09
C THR A 43 -16.57 -3.55 -9.60
N VAL A 44 -16.55 -3.83 -8.29
CA VAL A 44 -15.50 -4.67 -7.68
C VAL A 44 -15.97 -6.12 -7.64
N GLN A 45 -15.18 -7.00 -8.23
CA GLN A 45 -15.37 -8.45 -8.18
C GLN A 45 -14.01 -9.11 -7.90
N ASP A 46 -13.98 -10.00 -6.93
CA ASP A 46 -12.78 -10.74 -6.53
C ASP A 46 -11.55 -9.83 -6.24
N GLY A 47 -11.79 -8.67 -5.59
CA GLY A 47 -10.73 -7.70 -5.27
C GLY A 47 -10.23 -6.86 -6.45
N ILE A 48 -10.91 -6.90 -7.59
CA ILE A 48 -10.52 -6.18 -8.82
C ILE A 48 -11.64 -5.23 -9.25
N ALA A 49 -11.30 -3.95 -9.46
CA ALA A 49 -12.22 -2.96 -10.00
C ALA A 49 -12.23 -3.03 -11.54
N ARG A 50 -13.42 -3.16 -12.13
CA ARG A 50 -13.62 -3.28 -13.59
C ARG A 50 -14.77 -2.42 -14.07
N THR A 51 -14.65 -1.95 -15.32
CA THR A 51 -15.74 -1.36 -16.09
C THR A 51 -16.78 -2.43 -16.48
N ALA A 52 -17.96 -2.00 -16.97
CA ALA A 52 -18.97 -2.90 -17.50
C ALA A 52 -18.45 -3.78 -18.67
N ASP A 53 -17.51 -3.27 -19.45
CA ASP A 53 -16.84 -3.99 -20.54
C ASP A 53 -15.69 -4.90 -20.05
N GLY A 54 -15.47 -5.00 -18.74
CA GLY A 54 -14.45 -5.87 -18.15
C GLY A 54 -13.03 -5.30 -18.13
N VAL A 55 -12.85 -4.03 -18.51
CA VAL A 55 -11.54 -3.36 -18.49
C VAL A 55 -11.12 -3.08 -17.03
N LEU A 56 -9.85 -3.31 -16.71
CA LEU A 56 -9.29 -2.99 -15.41
C LEU A 56 -9.36 -1.48 -15.15
N ALA A 57 -9.94 -1.10 -14.01
CA ALA A 57 -10.17 0.29 -13.62
C ALA A 57 -9.41 0.72 -12.34
N GLY A 58 -8.45 -0.07 -11.90
CA GLY A 58 -7.65 0.18 -10.71
C GLY A 58 -7.72 -0.95 -9.69
N SER A 59 -7.11 -0.75 -8.54
CA SER A 59 -7.02 -1.72 -7.47
C SER A 59 -7.99 -1.41 -6.32
N VAL A 60 -8.25 -2.42 -5.50
CA VAL A 60 -8.97 -2.27 -4.23
C VAL A 60 -8.14 -2.81 -3.06
N ILE A 61 -6.83 -2.80 -3.23
CA ILE A 61 -5.88 -3.21 -2.20
C ILE A 61 -5.53 -2.01 -1.30
N SER A 62 -5.52 -2.22 0.01
CA SER A 62 -4.99 -1.24 0.94
C SER A 62 -3.46 -1.31 1.02
N MET A 63 -2.80 -0.30 1.60
CA MET A 63 -1.35 -0.33 1.76
C MET A 63 -0.91 -1.45 2.72
N ILE A 64 -1.69 -1.74 3.75
CA ILE A 64 -1.35 -2.84 4.67
C ILE A 64 -1.45 -4.19 3.98
N ASP A 65 -2.44 -4.40 3.10
CA ASP A 65 -2.54 -5.63 2.31
C ASP A 65 -1.34 -5.77 1.36
N ALA A 66 -0.88 -4.66 0.77
CA ALA A 66 0.31 -4.66 -0.09
C ALA A 66 1.57 -5.03 0.69
N VAL A 67 1.74 -4.52 1.93
CA VAL A 67 2.83 -4.91 2.84
C VAL A 67 2.73 -6.40 3.21
N CYS A 68 1.54 -6.87 3.60
CA CYS A 68 1.27 -8.28 3.91
C CYS A 68 1.65 -9.19 2.73
N ASN A 69 1.22 -8.84 1.52
CA ASN A 69 1.55 -9.59 0.30
C ASN A 69 3.07 -9.63 0.03
N CYS A 70 3.80 -8.56 0.33
CA CYS A 70 5.27 -8.58 0.22
C CYS A 70 5.90 -9.59 1.18
N VAL A 71 5.38 -9.70 2.39
CA VAL A 71 5.90 -10.67 3.37
C VAL A 71 5.46 -12.10 3.02
N GLU A 72 4.17 -12.32 2.80
CA GLU A 72 3.60 -13.66 2.66
C GLU A 72 3.84 -14.28 1.27
N LEU A 73 3.73 -13.49 0.21
CA LEU A 73 3.82 -14.01 -1.17
C LEU A 73 5.22 -13.88 -1.76
N LEU A 74 5.96 -12.81 -1.40
CA LEU A 74 7.30 -12.55 -1.93
C LEU A 74 8.41 -12.99 -0.96
N GLY A 75 8.07 -13.30 0.30
CA GLY A 75 9.03 -13.72 1.33
C GLY A 75 9.99 -12.60 1.77
N LEU A 76 9.60 -11.33 1.60
CA LEU A 76 10.43 -10.22 2.05
C LEU A 76 10.33 -10.07 3.58
N PRO A 77 11.42 -9.64 4.25
CA PRO A 77 11.33 -9.25 5.65
C PRO A 77 10.34 -8.08 5.84
N LEU A 78 9.58 -8.10 6.95
CA LEU A 78 8.61 -7.04 7.27
C LEU A 78 9.24 -5.64 7.25
N GLU A 79 10.47 -5.52 7.76
CA GLU A 79 11.20 -4.25 7.77
C GLU A 79 11.47 -3.71 6.38
N GLU A 80 11.67 -4.59 5.39
CA GLU A 80 11.86 -4.16 4.00
C GLU A 80 10.53 -3.75 3.38
N ALA A 81 9.48 -4.54 3.55
CA ALA A 81 8.13 -4.20 3.10
C ALA A 81 7.65 -2.86 3.71
N ALA A 82 7.93 -2.62 4.99
CA ALA A 82 7.64 -1.35 5.66
C ALA A 82 8.44 -0.18 5.06
N ARG A 83 9.73 -0.37 4.73
CA ARG A 83 10.53 0.65 4.03
C ARG A 83 9.98 0.96 2.64
N MET A 84 9.53 -0.06 1.91
CA MET A 84 8.89 0.11 0.60
C MET A 84 7.58 0.90 0.68
N ALA A 85 6.85 0.81 1.79
CA ALA A 85 5.61 1.55 2.02
C ALA A 85 5.82 2.97 2.60
N SER A 86 6.99 3.28 3.15
CA SER A 86 7.20 4.52 3.91
C SER A 86 8.50 5.24 3.55
N THR A 87 9.66 4.66 3.84
CA THR A 87 10.96 5.30 3.71
C THR A 87 11.30 5.62 2.26
N TYR A 88 11.15 4.65 1.36
CA TYR A 88 11.54 4.83 -0.05
C TYR A 88 10.64 5.82 -0.80
N PRO A 89 9.31 5.80 -0.65
CA PRO A 89 8.49 6.86 -1.25
C PRO A 89 8.76 8.24 -0.65
N ALA A 90 9.07 8.35 0.66
CA ALA A 90 9.46 9.62 1.27
C ALA A 90 10.79 10.13 0.69
N ASP A 91 11.79 9.27 0.53
CA ASP A 91 13.07 9.62 -0.09
C ASP A 91 12.88 10.04 -1.56
N PHE A 92 12.06 9.33 -2.33
CA PHE A 92 11.73 9.64 -3.72
C PHE A 92 11.08 11.04 -3.86
N LEU A 93 10.19 11.39 -2.93
CA LEU A 93 9.52 12.70 -2.90
C LEU A 93 10.38 13.82 -2.31
N GLY A 94 11.61 13.54 -1.87
CA GLY A 94 12.48 14.52 -1.22
C GLY A 94 12.09 14.83 0.24
N LEU A 95 11.21 14.01 0.85
CA LEU A 95 10.72 14.15 2.22
C LEU A 95 11.50 13.31 3.23
N GLY A 96 12.52 12.57 2.82
CA GLY A 96 13.25 11.59 3.63
C GLY A 96 14.01 12.14 4.84
N LYS A 97 14.04 13.47 5.02
CA LYS A 97 14.60 14.13 6.22
C LYS A 97 13.55 14.46 7.29
N SER A 98 12.27 14.20 7.00
CA SER A 98 11.15 14.58 7.89
C SER A 98 10.02 13.54 7.95
N HIS A 99 9.96 12.59 7.02
CA HIS A 99 8.90 11.59 6.90
C HIS A 99 9.48 10.19 6.64
N GLY A 100 8.65 9.17 6.83
CA GLY A 100 8.93 7.79 6.44
C GLY A 100 9.82 7.01 7.41
N ARG A 101 10.10 7.58 8.61
CA ARG A 101 10.92 6.91 9.65
C ARG A 101 10.45 7.32 11.04
N ILE A 102 10.58 6.43 11.99
CA ILE A 102 10.42 6.74 13.42
C ILE A 102 11.78 7.16 13.93
N ALA A 103 12.04 8.47 14.00
CA ALA A 103 13.31 9.04 14.44
C ALA A 103 13.09 10.45 15.00
N THR A 104 14.03 10.91 15.85
CA THR A 104 13.99 12.26 16.42
C THR A 104 14.00 13.33 15.32
N GLY A 105 13.05 14.25 15.38
CA GLY A 105 12.88 15.34 14.39
C GLY A 105 12.04 14.96 13.16
N TYR A 106 11.60 13.72 13.08
CA TYR A 106 10.65 13.28 12.05
C TYR A 106 9.21 13.52 12.50
N ARG A 107 8.34 13.69 11.52
CA ARG A 107 6.92 13.77 11.75
C ARG A 107 6.42 12.43 12.33
N ALA A 108 5.60 12.51 13.36
CA ALA A 108 5.07 11.34 14.05
C ALA A 108 3.84 10.78 13.29
N ASP A 109 4.10 10.22 12.11
CA ASP A 109 3.11 9.48 11.31
C ASP A 109 3.48 8.00 11.37
N PHE A 110 2.63 7.17 11.95
CA PHE A 110 2.85 5.73 12.04
C PHE A 110 1.57 4.95 12.19
N THR A 111 1.63 3.67 11.89
CA THR A 111 0.52 2.73 12.01
C THR A 111 0.96 1.60 12.93
N LEU A 112 0.16 1.31 13.94
CA LEU A 112 0.32 0.13 14.80
C LEU A 112 -0.44 -1.03 14.18
N ILE A 113 0.25 -2.15 13.99
CA ILE A 113 -0.33 -3.38 13.45
C ILE A 113 -0.08 -4.54 14.41
N ASP A 114 -0.95 -5.56 14.36
CA ASP A 114 -0.72 -6.84 15.05
C ASP A 114 0.06 -7.83 14.16
N ASP A 115 0.35 -9.01 14.71
CA ASP A 115 1.07 -10.08 14.01
C ASP A 115 0.28 -10.66 12.82
N ALA A 116 -1.00 -10.39 12.72
CA ALA A 116 -1.88 -10.79 11.61
C ALA A 116 -2.11 -9.66 10.59
N PHE A 117 -1.30 -8.59 10.65
CA PHE A 117 -1.39 -7.39 9.80
C PHE A 117 -2.68 -6.59 9.94
N HIS A 118 -3.44 -6.74 11.04
CA HIS A 118 -4.56 -5.86 11.29
C HIS A 118 -4.08 -4.52 11.85
N VAL A 119 -4.57 -3.43 11.27
CA VAL A 119 -4.31 -2.08 11.79
C VAL A 119 -5.07 -1.88 13.10
N GLN A 120 -4.33 -1.58 14.16
CA GLN A 120 -4.87 -1.30 15.49
C GLN A 120 -5.05 0.21 15.71
N GLU A 121 -4.06 1.00 15.29
CA GLU A 121 -4.06 2.45 15.44
C GLU A 121 -3.35 3.11 14.25
N THR A 122 -3.79 4.30 13.90
CA THR A 122 -3.11 5.18 12.94
C THR A 122 -2.86 6.54 13.60
N TRP A 123 -1.61 6.99 13.53
CA TRP A 123 -1.18 8.26 14.11
C TRP A 123 -0.73 9.20 13.00
N ILE A 124 -1.23 10.45 13.03
CA ILE A 124 -0.88 11.50 12.08
C ILE A 124 -0.42 12.73 12.86
N SER A 125 0.81 13.18 12.62
CA SER A 125 1.40 14.31 13.34
C SER A 125 1.41 14.15 14.86
N GLY A 126 1.47 12.90 15.37
CA GLY A 126 1.47 12.60 16.79
C GLY A 126 0.07 12.53 17.42
N GLU A 127 -0.99 12.60 16.62
CA GLU A 127 -2.38 12.46 17.07
C GLU A 127 -2.94 11.12 16.59
N CYS A 128 -3.49 10.33 17.51
CA CYS A 128 -4.18 9.08 17.18
C CYS A 128 -5.47 9.41 16.41
N GLN A 129 -5.66 8.75 15.29
CA GLN A 129 -6.89 8.87 14.51
C GLN A 129 -7.87 7.80 14.97
N ASP A 130 -9.13 8.17 15.13
CA ASP A 130 -10.18 7.19 15.42
C ASP A 130 -10.29 6.22 14.26
N THR A 131 -10.14 4.93 14.53
CA THR A 131 -10.47 3.87 13.57
C THR A 131 -11.98 3.79 13.45
N ALA A 132 -12.52 4.24 12.31
CA ALA A 132 -13.95 4.16 12.01
C ALA A 132 -14.41 2.72 11.80
#